data_14c6cdadddc7150cab6be5c2c0aa3c08
#
_entry.id   14c6cdadddc7150cab6be5c2c0aa3c08
#
_cell.length_a   1.000
_cell.length_b   1.000
_cell.length_c   1.000
_cell.angle_alpha   90.00
_cell.angle_beta   90.00
_cell.angle_gamma   90.00
#
_symmetry.space_group_name_H-M   'P 1'
#
loop_
_entity.id
_entity.type
_entity.pdbx_description
1 polymer ?
#
loop_
_entity_poly.entity_id
_entity_poly.type
_entity_poly.pdbx_seq_one_letter_code
_entity_poly.pdbx_strand_id
1 'polypeptide(L)'
;MTDVTIRELASLAELRDSEDLQRAVWGQDDPADNADLMLAIQHEGGLVAGAFAEDRMLAFLFAFPSALPGVQHSHRLAVLPEARGLRLGSRLKWFQRDWCLAKGITLVRWTYDPIRAINAGLNVRVLGGTSGTYLENYYGTMEGINAGLPSDRLMLDWQLDSPAVVARATGRPVPRIAETRRLPIPADIDGLLLTDPAAALTARMDLRRDLVEAFAAGERIIGFDSTAPAYHLAKSQPGG
;
A
#
# COMPACT_ATOMS: atom_id res chain seq x y z
N MET A 1 -7.52 -26.68 2.80
CA MET A 1 -7.21 -25.22 2.69
C MET A 1 -7.76 -24.60 3.95
N THR A 2 -6.93 -23.91 4.75
CA THR A 2 -7.39 -23.23 5.96
C THR A 2 -8.40 -22.15 5.56
N ASP A 3 -9.61 -22.25 6.08
CA ASP A 3 -10.64 -21.22 5.86
C ASP A 3 -10.20 -19.94 6.58
N VAL A 4 -10.16 -18.82 5.88
CA VAL A 4 -9.75 -17.54 6.44
C VAL A 4 -10.87 -16.54 6.32
N THR A 5 -11.38 -16.11 7.48
CA THR A 5 -12.41 -15.08 7.61
C THR A 5 -11.77 -13.70 7.73
N ILE A 6 -12.33 -12.69 7.04
CA ILE A 6 -11.93 -11.28 7.19
C ILE A 6 -13.09 -10.52 7.80
N ARG A 7 -12.81 -9.78 8.88
CA ARG A 7 -13.80 -8.97 9.59
C ARG A 7 -13.15 -7.81 10.34
N GLU A 8 -13.95 -6.85 10.77
CA GLU A 8 -13.52 -5.81 11.71
C GLU A 8 -13.11 -6.46 13.06
N LEU A 9 -12.16 -5.83 13.76
CA LEU A 9 -11.82 -6.19 15.13
C LEU A 9 -12.91 -5.67 16.07
N ALA A 10 -13.39 -6.54 16.98
CA ALA A 10 -14.58 -6.28 17.79
C ALA A 10 -14.25 -5.99 19.26
N SER A 11 -13.03 -6.21 19.71
CA SER A 11 -12.66 -6.09 21.11
C SER A 11 -11.28 -5.47 21.31
N LEU A 12 -11.07 -4.89 22.50
CA LEU A 12 -9.75 -4.38 22.89
C LEU A 12 -8.69 -5.50 22.93
N ALA A 13 -9.09 -6.74 23.23
CA ALA A 13 -8.19 -7.89 23.19
C ALA A 13 -7.66 -8.13 21.77
N GLU A 14 -8.53 -8.16 20.77
CA GLU A 14 -8.11 -8.31 19.36
C GLU A 14 -7.27 -7.14 18.86
N LEU A 15 -7.53 -5.92 19.33
CA LEU A 15 -6.69 -4.76 19.03
C LEU A 15 -5.28 -4.93 19.63
N ARG A 16 -5.15 -5.47 20.84
CA ARG A 16 -3.85 -5.81 21.44
C ARG A 16 -3.13 -6.94 20.69
N ASP A 17 -3.87 -7.97 20.26
CA ASP A 17 -3.30 -9.02 19.39
C ASP A 17 -2.73 -8.43 18.10
N SER A 18 -3.33 -7.35 17.57
CA SER A 18 -2.78 -6.66 16.40
C SER A 18 -1.48 -5.91 16.69
N GLU A 19 -1.23 -5.44 17.92
CA GLU A 19 0.06 -4.88 18.30
C GLU A 19 1.17 -5.95 18.25
N ASP A 20 0.88 -7.16 18.77
CA ASP A 20 1.82 -8.27 18.74
C ASP A 20 2.10 -8.74 17.30
N LEU A 21 1.07 -8.75 16.45
CA LEU A 21 1.23 -9.04 15.03
C LEU A 21 2.12 -7.98 14.34
N GLN A 22 1.99 -6.70 14.66
CA GLN A 22 2.84 -5.64 14.15
C GLN A 22 4.30 -5.89 14.53
N ARG A 23 4.59 -6.17 15.80
CA ARG A 23 5.94 -6.50 16.29
C ARG A 23 6.51 -7.78 15.64
N ALA A 24 5.67 -8.78 15.41
CA ALA A 24 6.08 -10.01 14.72
C ALA A 24 6.48 -9.76 13.25
N VAL A 25 5.90 -8.75 12.60
CA VAL A 25 6.17 -8.43 11.18
C VAL A 25 7.33 -7.45 11.01
N TRP A 26 7.41 -6.41 11.87
CA TRP A 26 8.38 -5.32 11.69
C TRP A 26 9.51 -5.31 12.70
N GLY A 27 9.47 -6.16 13.72
CA GLY A 27 10.49 -6.28 14.77
C GLY A 27 9.96 -5.85 16.13
N GLN A 28 10.62 -6.34 17.21
CA GLN A 28 10.18 -6.06 18.58
C GLN A 28 10.30 -4.56 18.96
N ASP A 29 11.19 -3.84 18.29
CA ASP A 29 11.41 -2.40 18.51
C ASP A 29 10.47 -1.52 17.65
N ASP A 30 9.60 -2.12 16.81
CA ASP A 30 8.61 -1.36 16.04
C ASP A 30 7.63 -0.66 16.99
N PRO A 31 7.42 0.66 16.84
CA PRO A 31 6.38 1.36 17.61
C PRO A 31 5.00 0.97 17.07
N ALA A 32 4.50 -0.21 17.51
CA ALA A 32 3.19 -0.68 17.11
C ALA A 32 2.11 0.37 17.39
N ASP A 33 1.13 0.50 16.50
CA ASP A 33 -0.03 1.36 16.75
C ASP A 33 -0.77 0.86 18.00
N ASN A 34 -1.00 1.78 18.94
CA ASN A 34 -1.56 1.47 20.25
C ASN A 34 -3.04 1.05 20.14
N ALA A 35 -3.43 -0.01 20.85
CA ALA A 35 -4.77 -0.56 20.82
C ALA A 35 -5.84 0.45 21.28
N ASP A 36 -5.57 1.24 22.32
CA ASP A 36 -6.54 2.22 22.83
C ASP A 36 -6.76 3.34 21.82
N LEU A 37 -5.69 3.76 21.11
CA LEU A 37 -5.80 4.74 20.02
C LEU A 37 -6.56 4.18 18.83
N MET A 38 -6.29 2.93 18.42
CA MET A 38 -7.03 2.26 17.34
C MET A 38 -8.51 2.13 17.67
N LEU A 39 -8.86 1.81 18.94
CA LEU A 39 -10.24 1.76 19.41
C LEU A 39 -10.94 3.13 19.28
N ALA A 40 -10.28 4.19 19.74
CA ALA A 40 -10.83 5.54 19.63
C ALA A 40 -11.05 5.95 18.16
N ILE A 41 -10.08 5.68 17.30
CA ILE A 41 -10.18 5.96 15.86
C ILE A 41 -11.29 5.13 15.20
N GLN A 42 -11.48 3.86 15.61
CA GLN A 42 -12.57 3.02 15.10
C GLN A 42 -13.95 3.60 15.47
N HIS A 43 -14.12 4.13 16.68
CA HIS A 43 -15.33 4.85 17.10
C HIS A 43 -15.60 6.10 16.27
N GLU A 44 -14.56 6.79 15.83
CA GLU A 44 -14.64 7.99 14.97
C GLU A 44 -14.71 7.64 13.46
N GLY A 45 -15.06 6.40 13.12
CA GLY A 45 -15.27 5.97 11.73
C GLY A 45 -14.02 5.45 11.04
N GLY A 46 -12.97 5.11 11.79
CA GLY A 46 -11.83 4.35 11.28
C GLY A 46 -12.15 2.88 11.05
N LEU A 47 -11.24 2.17 10.39
CA LEU A 47 -11.34 0.74 10.15
C LEU A 47 -10.13 0.04 10.75
N VAL A 48 -10.36 -0.92 11.65
CA VAL A 48 -9.37 -1.92 12.04
C VAL A 48 -9.94 -3.29 11.70
N ALA A 49 -9.31 -4.02 10.79
CA ALA A 49 -9.78 -5.30 10.30
C ALA A 49 -8.69 -6.36 10.38
N GLY A 50 -9.08 -7.60 10.63
CA GLY A 50 -8.19 -8.76 10.71
C GLY A 50 -8.59 -9.87 9.75
N ALA A 51 -7.62 -10.68 9.36
CA ALA A 51 -7.82 -11.95 8.67
C ALA A 51 -7.50 -13.08 9.64
N PHE A 52 -8.45 -13.96 9.91
CA PHE A 52 -8.39 -14.99 10.94
C PHE A 52 -8.46 -16.38 10.33
N ALA A 53 -7.59 -17.27 10.81
CA ALA A 53 -7.77 -18.72 10.68
C ALA A 53 -8.20 -19.22 12.05
N GLU A 54 -9.44 -19.69 12.16
CA GLU A 54 -10.10 -19.91 13.45
C GLU A 54 -10.01 -18.64 14.32
N ASP A 55 -9.43 -18.71 15.50
CA ASP A 55 -9.27 -17.56 16.42
C ASP A 55 -7.93 -16.84 16.25
N ARG A 56 -7.03 -17.32 15.39
CA ARG A 56 -5.71 -16.74 15.20
C ARG A 56 -5.71 -15.67 14.12
N MET A 57 -5.31 -14.45 14.48
CA MET A 57 -5.09 -13.37 13.51
C MET A 57 -3.80 -13.62 12.69
N LEU A 58 -3.93 -13.63 11.36
CA LEU A 58 -2.83 -13.86 10.40
C LEU A 58 -2.40 -12.58 9.70
N ALA A 59 -3.29 -11.61 9.62
CA ALA A 59 -3.02 -10.31 9.00
C ALA A 59 -3.97 -9.26 9.56
N PHE A 60 -3.56 -8.00 9.54
CA PHE A 60 -4.41 -6.90 9.94
C PHE A 60 -4.26 -5.70 9.02
N LEU A 61 -5.26 -4.83 9.04
CA LEU A 61 -5.29 -3.55 8.35
C LEU A 61 -5.83 -2.50 9.30
N PHE A 62 -5.16 -1.34 9.35
CA PHE A 62 -5.60 -0.16 10.06
C PHE A 62 -5.73 1.04 9.13
N ALA A 63 -6.85 1.76 9.24
CA ALA A 63 -7.15 2.95 8.45
C ALA A 63 -8.00 3.93 9.26
N PHE A 64 -7.85 5.23 8.96
CA PHE A 64 -8.55 6.29 9.68
C PHE A 64 -9.15 7.33 8.73
N PRO A 65 -10.19 8.07 9.18
CA PRO A 65 -10.80 9.13 8.39
C PRO A 65 -9.81 10.24 8.05
N SER A 66 -9.92 10.80 6.86
CA SER A 66 -9.26 12.04 6.50
C SER A 66 -10.15 13.24 6.88
N ALA A 67 -9.56 14.43 7.03
CA ALA A 67 -10.31 15.68 7.12
C ALA A 67 -11.10 16.02 5.83
N LEU A 68 -10.77 15.36 4.72
CA LEU A 68 -11.48 15.53 3.45
C LEU A 68 -12.66 14.55 3.39
N PRO A 69 -13.91 15.05 3.12
CA PRO A 69 -15.07 14.19 2.97
C PRO A 69 -14.88 13.13 1.89
N GLY A 70 -15.33 11.89 2.15
CA GLY A 70 -15.23 10.79 1.19
C GLY A 70 -13.82 10.21 1.02
N VAL A 71 -12.86 10.60 1.88
CA VAL A 71 -11.46 10.15 1.84
C VAL A 71 -11.07 9.42 3.12
N GLN A 72 -10.40 8.28 3.00
CA GLN A 72 -9.79 7.55 4.11
C GLN A 72 -8.28 7.42 3.90
N HIS A 73 -7.50 7.50 4.99
CA HIS A 73 -6.08 7.14 4.98
C HIS A 73 -5.90 5.70 5.45
N SER A 74 -5.29 4.84 4.62
CA SER A 74 -4.90 3.49 5.01
C SER A 74 -3.50 3.54 5.62
N HIS A 75 -3.39 3.24 6.91
CA HIS A 75 -2.16 3.49 7.66
C HIS A 75 -1.21 2.29 7.65
N ARG A 76 -1.66 1.15 8.19
CA ARG A 76 -0.86 -0.08 8.23
C ARG A 76 -1.59 -1.27 7.62
N LEU A 77 -0.80 -2.15 7.01
CA LEU A 77 -1.22 -3.46 6.50
C LEU A 77 -0.08 -4.44 6.78
N ALA A 78 -0.32 -5.44 7.59
CA ALA A 78 0.66 -6.47 7.92
C ALA A 78 0.11 -7.87 7.69
N VAL A 79 0.98 -8.77 7.26
CA VAL A 79 0.70 -10.20 7.07
C VAL A 79 1.83 -10.98 7.71
N LEU A 80 1.52 -11.90 8.61
CA LEU A 80 2.51 -12.77 9.24
C LEU A 80 3.32 -13.53 8.18
N PRO A 81 4.64 -13.75 8.40
CA PRO A 81 5.50 -14.43 7.45
C PRO A 81 4.97 -15.79 6.99
N GLU A 82 4.46 -16.60 7.91
CA GLU A 82 3.90 -17.94 7.64
C GLU A 82 2.57 -17.91 6.86
N ALA A 83 1.88 -16.78 6.84
CA ALA A 83 0.65 -16.57 6.05
C ALA A 83 0.90 -15.95 4.67
N ARG A 84 2.17 -15.71 4.31
CA ARG A 84 2.54 -15.27 2.97
C ARG A 84 2.11 -16.30 1.93
N GLY A 85 1.68 -15.85 0.74
CA GLY A 85 1.12 -16.72 -0.28
C GLY A 85 -0.41 -16.86 -0.23
N LEU A 86 -1.07 -16.64 0.92
CA LEU A 86 -2.53 -16.66 1.06
C LEU A 86 -3.22 -15.39 0.50
N ARG A 87 -2.47 -14.46 -0.04
CA ARG A 87 -2.93 -13.17 -0.60
C ARG A 87 -3.74 -12.32 0.40
N LEU A 88 -3.48 -12.47 1.72
CA LEU A 88 -4.26 -11.79 2.75
C LEU A 88 -4.20 -10.28 2.64
N GLY A 89 -3.06 -9.70 2.26
CA GLY A 89 -2.92 -8.27 2.07
C GLY A 89 -3.88 -7.71 1.01
N SER A 90 -3.99 -8.37 -0.16
CA SER A 90 -4.97 -7.96 -1.18
C SER A 90 -6.41 -8.22 -0.76
N ARG A 91 -6.68 -9.35 -0.06
CA ARG A 91 -8.02 -9.66 0.45
C ARG A 91 -8.50 -8.62 1.47
N LEU A 92 -7.64 -8.19 2.41
CA LEU A 92 -7.93 -7.11 3.36
C LEU A 92 -8.18 -5.78 2.65
N LYS A 93 -7.42 -5.47 1.59
CA LYS A 93 -7.66 -4.27 0.79
C LYS A 93 -9.00 -4.31 0.07
N TRP A 94 -9.39 -5.43 -0.50
CA TRP A 94 -10.72 -5.56 -1.12
C TRP A 94 -11.85 -5.47 -0.08
N PHE A 95 -11.67 -6.05 1.11
CA PHE A 95 -12.58 -5.84 2.24
C PHE A 95 -12.68 -4.34 2.62
N GLN A 96 -11.54 -3.63 2.74
CA GLN A 96 -11.51 -2.19 2.99
C GLN A 96 -12.28 -1.41 1.92
N ARG A 97 -12.12 -1.78 0.63
CA ARG A 97 -12.86 -1.14 -0.46
C ARG A 97 -14.38 -1.24 -0.26
N ASP A 98 -14.87 -2.44 -0.02
CA ASP A 98 -16.32 -2.67 0.10
C ASP A 98 -16.87 -1.98 1.37
N TRP A 99 -16.12 -2.02 2.46
CA TRP A 99 -16.42 -1.28 3.69
C TRP A 99 -16.48 0.24 3.46
N CYS A 100 -15.51 0.81 2.74
CA CYS A 100 -15.46 2.23 2.41
C CYS A 100 -16.64 2.66 1.53
N LEU A 101 -16.92 1.92 0.46
CA LEU A 101 -18.02 2.23 -0.45
C LEU A 101 -19.38 2.19 0.25
N ALA A 102 -19.60 1.24 1.18
CA ALA A 102 -20.82 1.17 1.99
C ALA A 102 -21.00 2.40 2.89
N LYS A 103 -19.92 3.17 3.17
CA LYS A 103 -19.93 4.40 3.97
C LYS A 103 -19.80 5.68 3.13
N GLY A 104 -19.90 5.58 1.80
CA GLY A 104 -19.76 6.73 0.89
C GLY A 104 -18.33 7.25 0.74
N ILE A 105 -17.32 6.47 1.16
CA ILE A 105 -15.91 6.79 0.96
C ILE A 105 -15.49 6.23 -0.40
N THR A 106 -15.05 7.10 -1.32
CA THR A 106 -14.69 6.71 -2.69
C THR A 106 -13.19 6.77 -2.95
N LEU A 107 -12.42 7.42 -2.08
CA LEU A 107 -10.98 7.54 -2.21
C LEU A 107 -10.28 7.02 -0.95
N VAL A 108 -9.35 6.07 -1.13
CA VAL A 108 -8.43 5.64 -0.08
C VAL A 108 -7.01 6.03 -0.48
N ARG A 109 -6.27 6.65 0.45
CA ARG A 109 -4.89 7.09 0.24
C ARG A 109 -3.94 6.42 1.21
N TRP A 110 -2.71 6.21 0.79
CA TRP A 110 -1.58 5.83 1.66
C TRP A 110 -0.25 6.06 0.96
N THR A 111 0.83 5.97 1.73
CA THR A 111 2.17 6.07 1.17
C THR A 111 2.82 4.69 1.06
N TYR A 112 3.66 4.51 0.05
CA TYR A 112 4.49 3.32 -0.08
C TYR A 112 5.86 3.64 -0.67
N ASP A 113 6.83 2.77 -0.44
CA ASP A 113 8.17 2.91 -0.99
C ASP A 113 8.18 2.59 -2.49
N PRO A 114 8.48 3.57 -3.38
CA PRO A 114 8.37 3.41 -4.83
C PRO A 114 9.36 2.42 -5.44
N ILE A 115 10.51 2.16 -4.81
CA ILE A 115 11.53 1.29 -5.39
C ILE A 115 11.30 -0.20 -5.10
N ARG A 116 10.39 -0.53 -4.18
CA ARG A 116 10.05 -1.91 -3.82
C ARG A 116 9.04 -2.49 -4.80
N ALA A 117 9.49 -3.36 -5.70
CA ALA A 117 8.67 -3.97 -6.75
C ALA A 117 7.44 -4.73 -6.19
N ILE A 118 7.58 -5.38 -5.03
CA ILE A 118 6.46 -6.07 -4.36
C ILE A 118 5.34 -5.11 -3.96
N ASN A 119 5.70 -3.91 -3.47
CA ASN A 119 4.73 -2.87 -3.10
C ASN A 119 4.04 -2.29 -4.34
N ALA A 120 4.81 -1.97 -5.38
CA ALA A 120 4.26 -1.51 -6.65
C ALA A 120 3.33 -2.55 -7.29
N GLY A 121 3.71 -3.83 -7.20
CA GLY A 121 2.89 -4.95 -7.66
C GLY A 121 1.53 -5.02 -6.96
N LEU A 122 1.48 -4.92 -5.64
CA LEU A 122 0.22 -4.88 -4.91
C LEU A 122 -0.57 -3.60 -5.23
N ASN A 123 0.06 -2.45 -5.02
CA ASN A 123 -0.64 -1.16 -4.99
C ASN A 123 -1.14 -0.73 -6.37
N VAL A 124 -0.31 -0.88 -7.39
CA VAL A 124 -0.65 -0.40 -8.74
C VAL A 124 -1.22 -1.51 -9.62
N ARG A 125 -0.56 -2.68 -9.71
CA ARG A 125 -1.01 -3.75 -10.60
C ARG A 125 -2.25 -4.47 -10.07
N VAL A 126 -2.24 -4.90 -8.78
CA VAL A 126 -3.35 -5.68 -8.21
C VAL A 126 -4.53 -4.78 -7.86
N LEU A 127 -4.30 -3.70 -7.11
CA LEU A 127 -5.37 -2.84 -6.61
C LEU A 127 -5.81 -1.78 -7.64
N GLY A 128 -4.93 -1.37 -8.55
CA GLY A 128 -5.25 -0.33 -9.54
C GLY A 128 -5.14 1.10 -9.00
N GLY A 129 -4.39 1.29 -7.93
CA GLY A 129 -4.08 2.63 -7.44
C GLY A 129 -3.17 3.39 -8.40
N THR A 130 -3.27 4.70 -8.37
CA THR A 130 -2.49 5.63 -9.19
C THR A 130 -1.68 6.57 -8.30
N SER A 131 -0.65 7.21 -8.86
CA SER A 131 0.13 8.21 -8.12
C SER A 131 0.61 9.32 -9.04
N GLY A 132 0.60 10.55 -8.52
CA GLY A 132 1.18 11.73 -9.13
C GLY A 132 1.89 12.61 -8.10
N THR A 133 2.18 12.08 -6.90
CA THR A 133 2.81 12.82 -5.81
C THR A 133 3.97 12.02 -5.25
N TYR A 134 5.16 12.60 -5.34
CA TYR A 134 6.39 12.07 -4.76
C TYR A 134 6.73 12.84 -3.47
N LEU A 135 7.03 12.10 -2.41
CA LEU A 135 7.36 12.64 -1.10
C LEU A 135 8.80 12.26 -0.77
N GLU A 136 9.70 13.23 -0.88
CA GLU A 136 11.12 13.01 -0.63
C GLU A 136 11.41 12.89 0.86
N ASN A 137 12.17 11.85 1.23
CA ASN A 137 12.63 11.60 2.59
C ASN A 137 11.53 11.77 3.66
N TYR A 138 10.34 11.27 3.38
CA TYR A 138 9.07 11.57 4.07
C TYR A 138 9.11 11.26 5.57
N TYR A 139 9.81 10.20 5.97
CA TYR A 139 9.95 9.79 7.37
C TYR A 139 11.33 10.15 7.97
N GLY A 140 12.16 10.91 7.23
CA GLY A 140 13.53 11.17 7.66
C GLY A 140 14.42 9.93 7.63
N THR A 141 15.40 9.86 8.52
CA THR A 141 16.26 8.68 8.64
C THR A 141 15.47 7.51 9.21
N MET A 142 15.50 6.38 8.51
CA MET A 142 14.83 5.14 8.95
C MET A 142 15.83 4.16 9.53
N GLU A 143 15.39 3.40 10.51
CA GLU A 143 16.14 2.34 11.18
C GLU A 143 15.59 0.94 10.82
N GLY A 144 16.25 -0.11 11.29
CA GLY A 144 15.83 -1.48 11.11
C GLY A 144 15.83 -1.91 9.64
N ILE A 145 14.81 -2.64 9.23
CA ILE A 145 14.67 -3.20 7.86
C ILE A 145 14.55 -2.15 6.75
N ASN A 146 14.34 -0.91 7.12
CA ASN A 146 14.21 0.22 6.19
C ASN A 146 15.44 1.14 6.18
N ALA A 147 16.50 0.79 6.92
CA ALA A 147 17.74 1.57 6.96
C ALA A 147 18.50 1.51 5.61
N GLY A 148 19.35 2.50 5.39
CA GLY A 148 20.32 2.51 4.28
C GLY A 148 19.89 3.26 3.02
N LEU A 149 18.61 3.58 2.86
CA LEU A 149 18.10 4.43 1.76
C LEU A 149 17.24 5.59 2.29
N PRO A 150 17.17 6.72 1.55
CA PRO A 150 16.19 7.77 1.85
C PRO A 150 14.77 7.23 1.92
N SER A 151 13.99 7.73 2.89
CA SER A 151 12.62 7.26 3.16
C SER A 151 11.58 7.84 2.17
N ASP A 152 11.90 7.84 0.89
CA ASP A 152 11.02 8.36 -0.17
C ASP A 152 9.71 7.57 -0.22
N ARG A 153 8.63 8.26 -0.50
CA ARG A 153 7.29 7.67 -0.63
C ARG A 153 6.57 8.19 -1.86
N LEU A 154 5.72 7.34 -2.41
CA LEU A 154 4.64 7.78 -3.29
C LEU A 154 3.35 7.88 -2.50
N MET A 155 2.61 8.97 -2.66
CA MET A 155 1.21 9.04 -2.24
C MET A 155 0.37 8.28 -3.26
N LEU A 156 -0.23 7.18 -2.88
CA LEU A 156 -1.15 6.43 -3.72
C LEU A 156 -2.57 6.97 -3.56
N ASP A 157 -3.24 7.19 -4.66
CA ASP A 157 -4.67 7.45 -4.75
C ASP A 157 -5.36 6.18 -5.27
N TRP A 158 -6.20 5.58 -4.45
CA TRP A 158 -7.00 4.42 -4.82
C TRP A 158 -8.46 4.84 -4.95
N GLN A 159 -8.86 5.25 -6.16
CA GLN A 159 -10.22 5.63 -6.48
C GLN A 159 -11.07 4.37 -6.61
N LEU A 160 -11.87 4.07 -5.59
CA LEU A 160 -12.53 2.78 -5.36
C LEU A 160 -13.60 2.42 -6.41
N ASP A 161 -14.21 3.42 -7.01
CA ASP A 161 -15.28 3.34 -8.02
C ASP A 161 -14.78 3.58 -9.45
N SER A 162 -13.48 3.80 -9.65
CA SER A 162 -12.92 3.96 -11.00
C SER A 162 -13.10 2.71 -11.84
N PRO A 163 -13.29 2.83 -13.18
CA PRO A 163 -13.47 1.67 -14.05
C PRO A 163 -12.36 0.63 -13.93
N ALA A 164 -11.12 1.08 -13.75
CA ALA A 164 -9.96 0.21 -13.61
C ALA A 164 -9.96 -0.59 -12.30
N VAL A 165 -10.37 0.03 -11.18
CA VAL A 165 -10.48 -0.63 -9.87
C VAL A 165 -11.70 -1.57 -9.85
N VAL A 166 -12.84 -1.13 -10.36
CA VAL A 166 -14.05 -1.96 -10.48
C VAL A 166 -13.79 -3.21 -11.34
N ALA A 167 -13.08 -3.06 -12.47
CA ALA A 167 -12.72 -4.21 -13.31
C ALA A 167 -11.88 -5.24 -12.54
N ARG A 168 -10.88 -4.78 -11.76
CA ARG A 168 -10.06 -5.66 -10.92
C ARG A 168 -10.85 -6.35 -9.81
N ALA A 169 -11.71 -5.61 -9.12
CA ALA A 169 -12.56 -6.13 -8.05
C ALA A 169 -13.53 -7.21 -8.54
N THR A 170 -13.98 -7.12 -9.80
CA THR A 170 -14.94 -8.04 -10.41
C THR A 170 -14.32 -9.07 -11.34
N GLY A 171 -13.00 -9.14 -11.45
CA GLY A 171 -12.29 -10.06 -12.35
C GLY A 171 -12.50 -9.78 -13.84
N ARG A 172 -12.93 -8.57 -14.22
CA ARG A 172 -13.13 -8.16 -15.59
C ARG A 172 -11.82 -7.67 -16.23
N PRO A 173 -11.71 -7.67 -17.57
CA PRO A 173 -10.59 -7.06 -18.25
C PRO A 173 -10.43 -5.59 -17.87
N VAL A 174 -9.20 -5.21 -17.52
CA VAL A 174 -8.87 -3.81 -17.20
C VAL A 174 -8.76 -3.00 -18.49
N PRO A 175 -9.35 -1.81 -18.58
CA PRO A 175 -9.18 -0.93 -19.71
C PRO A 175 -7.69 -0.68 -20.02
N ARG A 176 -7.29 -0.85 -21.28
CA ARG A 176 -5.90 -0.57 -21.72
C ARG A 176 -5.73 0.92 -21.95
N ILE A 177 -4.63 1.44 -21.46
CA ILE A 177 -4.15 2.78 -21.82
C ILE A 177 -3.16 2.61 -22.98
N ALA A 178 -3.42 3.25 -24.11
CA ALA A 178 -2.73 2.95 -25.35
C ALA A 178 -1.25 3.38 -25.34
N GLU A 179 -0.94 4.52 -24.76
CA GLU A 179 0.41 5.08 -24.73
C GLU A 179 0.89 5.29 -23.30
N THR A 180 1.96 4.61 -22.94
CA THR A 180 2.60 4.74 -21.63
C THR A 180 4.12 4.80 -21.78
N ARG A 181 4.74 5.67 -21.00
CA ARG A 181 6.18 5.64 -20.78
C ARG A 181 6.51 4.61 -19.70
N ARG A 182 7.49 3.75 -19.97
CA ARG A 182 7.97 2.78 -18.99
C ARG A 182 9.12 3.38 -18.18
N LEU A 183 9.07 3.20 -16.87
CA LEU A 183 10.13 3.57 -15.93
C LEU A 183 10.52 2.32 -15.13
N PRO A 184 11.65 1.67 -15.44
CA PRO A 184 12.09 0.45 -14.77
C PRO A 184 12.55 0.73 -13.34
N ILE A 185 12.39 -0.28 -12.46
CA ILE A 185 12.94 -0.30 -11.11
C ILE A 185 13.65 -1.62 -10.85
N PRO A 186 14.56 -1.70 -9.86
CA PRO A 186 15.17 -2.97 -9.46
C PRO A 186 14.12 -4.00 -9.07
N ALA A 187 14.33 -5.25 -9.50
CA ALA A 187 13.46 -6.35 -9.13
C ALA A 187 13.58 -6.70 -7.63
N ASP A 188 14.79 -6.60 -7.10
CA ASP A 188 15.13 -6.87 -5.69
C ASP A 188 16.06 -5.77 -5.16
N ILE A 189 15.47 -4.72 -4.62
CA ILE A 189 16.23 -3.61 -4.02
C ILE A 189 16.89 -4.03 -2.69
N ASP A 190 16.29 -4.96 -1.95
CA ASP A 190 16.83 -5.41 -0.68
C ASP A 190 18.10 -6.24 -0.90
N GLY A 191 18.09 -7.16 -1.87
CA GLY A 191 19.27 -7.88 -2.29
C GLY A 191 20.36 -6.96 -2.85
N LEU A 192 19.99 -5.95 -3.63
CA LEU A 192 20.92 -4.95 -4.14
C LEU A 192 21.53 -4.13 -3.00
N LEU A 193 20.75 -3.73 -2.01
CA LEU A 193 21.24 -2.97 -0.85
C LEU A 193 22.26 -3.76 -0.02
N LEU A 194 22.11 -5.09 0.06
CA LEU A 194 23.05 -5.96 0.74
C LEU A 194 24.36 -6.20 -0.04
N THR A 195 24.28 -6.25 -1.37
CA THR A 195 25.42 -6.62 -2.23
C THR A 195 26.17 -5.40 -2.77
N ASP A 196 25.46 -4.31 -3.08
CA ASP A 196 25.99 -3.03 -3.60
C ASP A 196 25.15 -1.86 -3.11
N PRO A 197 25.39 -1.36 -1.89
CA PRO A 197 24.66 -0.19 -1.34
C PRO A 197 24.77 1.07 -2.19
N ALA A 198 25.90 1.26 -2.92
CA ALA A 198 26.09 2.44 -3.75
C ALA A 198 25.18 2.38 -5.00
N ALA A 199 25.07 1.21 -5.63
CA ALA A 199 24.14 1.00 -6.74
C ALA A 199 22.68 1.11 -6.27
N ALA A 200 22.35 0.62 -5.08
CA ALA A 200 21.01 0.77 -4.52
C ALA A 200 20.64 2.25 -4.28
N LEU A 201 21.57 3.04 -3.74
CA LEU A 201 21.37 4.48 -3.58
C LEU A 201 21.24 5.20 -4.92
N THR A 202 22.07 4.85 -5.88
CA THR A 202 21.98 5.41 -7.24
C THR A 202 20.62 5.13 -7.87
N ALA A 203 20.15 3.89 -7.80
CA ALA A 203 18.83 3.50 -8.31
C ALA A 203 17.69 4.29 -7.62
N ARG A 204 17.79 4.52 -6.29
CA ARG A 204 16.85 5.38 -5.54
C ARG A 204 16.84 6.80 -6.05
N MET A 205 18.01 7.41 -6.25
CA MET A 205 18.12 8.80 -6.66
C MET A 205 17.69 9.01 -8.12
N ASP A 206 17.99 8.07 -9.00
CA ASP A 206 17.52 8.09 -10.38
C ASP A 206 15.99 7.97 -10.45
N LEU A 207 15.40 7.03 -9.70
CA LEU A 207 13.95 6.89 -9.64
C LEU A 207 13.27 8.16 -9.10
N ARG A 208 13.85 8.80 -8.05
CA ARG A 208 13.37 10.08 -7.52
C ARG A 208 13.34 11.13 -8.62
N ARG A 209 14.49 11.40 -9.26
CA ARG A 209 14.61 12.37 -10.34
C ARG A 209 13.55 12.13 -11.41
N ASP A 210 13.48 10.90 -11.92
CA ASP A 210 12.65 10.56 -13.07
C ASP A 210 11.15 10.67 -12.75
N LEU A 211 10.71 10.33 -11.50
CA LEU A 211 9.33 10.48 -11.08
C LEU A 211 8.96 11.94 -10.77
N VAL A 212 9.84 12.70 -10.13
CA VAL A 212 9.62 14.12 -9.87
C VAL A 212 9.48 14.89 -11.18
N GLU A 213 10.36 14.66 -12.14
CA GLU A 213 10.27 15.25 -13.48
C GLU A 213 8.99 14.85 -14.23
N ALA A 214 8.62 13.56 -14.16
CA ALA A 214 7.39 13.06 -14.77
C ALA A 214 6.14 13.74 -14.21
N PHE A 215 6.06 13.82 -12.89
CA PHE A 215 4.90 14.42 -12.22
C PHE A 215 4.82 15.94 -12.47
N ALA A 216 5.97 16.62 -12.52
CA ALA A 216 6.04 18.03 -12.91
C ALA A 216 5.58 18.26 -14.37
N ALA A 217 5.79 17.27 -15.25
CA ALA A 217 5.29 17.29 -16.64
C ALA A 217 3.81 16.87 -16.78
N GLY A 218 3.11 16.63 -15.66
CA GLY A 218 1.70 16.22 -15.63
C GLY A 218 1.46 14.73 -15.92
N GLU A 219 2.51 13.90 -15.87
CA GLU A 219 2.35 12.44 -15.93
C GLU A 219 1.91 11.88 -14.57
N ARG A 220 1.31 10.70 -14.57
CA ARG A 220 0.96 9.93 -13.38
C ARG A 220 1.32 8.46 -13.58
N ILE A 221 1.63 7.78 -12.48
CA ILE A 221 1.69 6.31 -12.47
C ILE A 221 0.26 5.78 -12.59
N ILE A 222 0.05 4.90 -13.57
CA ILE A 222 -1.25 4.30 -13.89
C ILE A 222 -1.19 2.78 -14.04
N GLY A 223 0.00 2.19 -14.03
CA GLY A 223 0.21 0.76 -14.19
C GLY A 223 1.57 0.31 -13.69
N PHE A 224 1.72 -1.01 -13.53
CA PHE A 224 2.99 -1.64 -13.14
C PHE A 224 3.12 -3.02 -13.80
N ASP A 225 4.27 -3.28 -14.40
CA ASP A 225 4.68 -4.59 -14.90
C ASP A 225 5.50 -5.31 -13.81
N SER A 226 5.04 -6.49 -13.36
CA SER A 226 5.76 -7.27 -12.35
C SER A 226 6.70 -8.32 -12.96
N THR A 227 6.60 -8.60 -14.25
CA THR A 227 7.47 -9.56 -14.94
C THR A 227 8.83 -8.95 -15.26
N ALA A 228 8.80 -7.69 -15.74
CA ALA A 228 9.98 -6.85 -15.90
C ALA A 228 9.69 -5.54 -15.11
N PRO A 229 10.00 -5.48 -13.80
CA PRO A 229 9.51 -4.44 -12.91
C PRO A 229 9.68 -3.05 -13.47
N ALA A 230 8.56 -2.41 -13.80
CA ALA A 230 8.53 -1.05 -14.35
C ALA A 230 7.16 -0.39 -14.10
N TYR A 231 7.19 0.88 -13.74
CA TYR A 231 6.00 1.72 -13.76
C TYR A 231 5.59 2.08 -15.19
N HIS A 232 4.30 2.22 -15.39
CA HIS A 232 3.71 2.79 -16.59
C HIS A 232 3.17 4.18 -16.24
N LEU A 233 3.68 5.19 -16.93
CA LEU A 233 3.28 6.58 -16.77
C LEU A 233 2.51 7.05 -17.99
N ALA A 234 1.48 7.86 -17.75
CA ALA A 234 0.75 8.57 -18.80
C ALA A 234 0.33 9.96 -18.32
N LYS A 235 0.09 10.87 -19.25
CA LYS A 235 -0.47 12.18 -18.91
C LYS A 235 -1.86 12.01 -18.31
N SER A 236 -2.16 12.79 -17.26
CA SER A 236 -3.51 12.91 -16.76
C SER A 236 -4.42 13.40 -17.88
N GLN A 237 -5.48 12.67 -18.20
CA GLN A 237 -6.51 13.23 -19.10
C GLN A 237 -7.22 14.35 -18.35
N PRO A 238 -7.42 15.52 -18.95
CA PRO A 238 -8.25 16.56 -18.34
C PRO A 238 -9.68 16.03 -18.24
N GLY A 239 -10.20 15.84 -17.02
CA GLY A 239 -11.62 15.54 -16.75
C GLY A 239 -11.96 14.08 -16.44
N GLY A 240 -11.18 13.38 -15.62
CA GLY A 240 -11.58 12.13 -14.98
C GLY A 240 -11.73 12.32 -13.48
#